data_87bacf31e2dfb20803d73d553d051cc5
#
_entry.id   87bacf31e2dfb20803d73d553d051cc5
#
_cell.length_a   1.000
_cell.length_b   1.000
_cell.length_c   1.000
_cell.angle_alpha   90.00
_cell.angle_beta   90.00
_cell.angle_gamma   90.00
#
_symmetry.space_group_name_H-M   'P 1'
#
loop_
_entity.id
_entity.type
_entity.pdbx_description
1 polymer ?
#
loop_
_entity_poly.entity_id
_entity_poly.type
_entity_poly.pdbx_seq_one_letter_code
_entity_poly.pdbx_strand_id
1 'polypeptide(L)'
;MLFARLAGAMNHLFFLLTLAAYLGSFAGYVGYLVAGREWSGRLGSLLLALGLAAHYFALLERARGLHTVPYHDLAGSMSLFGWLLALTYLSLELFHRQRSVGAFVLPFVLAFFLFAQLSPPDRLAAPPAAGVTFAFHVTLSILAYAAFGLSCVLSLIYLGEQRLLHQHRVGDVVWRLPSLDLLDRMSQSSVLVGLISIAIGTVLGFVWVDRLTGNVWRYDPKYVITLLVLVAYVFYLRLARNPGWRGARASQLCVFNFAIVIFSFTVVNLFFSRSHRYF
;
A
#
# COMPACT_ATOMS: atom_id res chain seq x y z
N MET A 1 -11.72 6.50 34.84
CA MET A 1 -10.30 6.08 34.93
C MET A 1 -10.06 4.62 34.47
N LEU A 2 -10.87 3.63 34.87
CA LEU A 2 -10.69 2.21 34.48
C LEU A 2 -10.79 2.01 32.98
N PHE A 3 -11.78 2.57 32.28
CA PHE A 3 -11.96 2.47 30.84
C PHE A 3 -10.78 3.05 30.03
N ALA A 4 -10.21 4.17 30.43
CA ALA A 4 -9.05 4.77 29.76
C ALA A 4 -7.78 3.90 29.91
N ARG A 5 -7.59 3.26 31.08
CA ARG A 5 -6.49 2.31 31.29
C ARG A 5 -6.67 1.03 30.49
N LEU A 6 -7.89 0.50 30.38
CA LEU A 6 -8.20 -0.66 29.56
C LEU A 6 -8.01 -0.38 28.06
N ALA A 7 -8.47 0.77 27.56
CA ALA A 7 -8.25 1.18 26.18
C ALA A 7 -6.76 1.35 25.85
N GLY A 8 -5.97 1.97 26.76
CA GLY A 8 -4.52 2.07 26.61
C GLY A 8 -3.83 0.70 26.57
N ALA A 9 -4.23 -0.23 27.46
CA ALA A 9 -3.68 -1.58 27.49
C ALA A 9 -4.04 -2.37 26.22
N MET A 10 -5.26 -2.24 25.68
CA MET A 10 -5.68 -2.87 24.45
C MET A 10 -4.91 -2.34 23.23
N ASN A 11 -4.68 -1.04 23.15
CA ASN A 11 -3.87 -0.45 22.08
C ASN A 11 -2.44 -0.99 22.08
N HIS A 12 -1.81 -1.10 23.26
CA HIS A 12 -0.49 -1.71 23.40
C HIS A 12 -0.48 -3.19 23.02
N LEU A 13 -1.50 -3.94 23.40
CA LEU A 13 -1.62 -5.36 23.04
C LEU A 13 -1.71 -5.55 21.53
N PHE A 14 -2.61 -4.83 20.84
CA PHE A 14 -2.73 -4.94 19.38
C PHE A 14 -1.48 -4.47 18.65
N PHE A 15 -0.80 -3.43 19.16
CA PHE A 15 0.48 -3.02 18.63
C PHE A 15 1.52 -4.15 18.70
N LEU A 16 1.71 -4.75 19.88
CA LEU A 16 2.69 -5.83 20.08
C LEU A 16 2.35 -7.07 19.25
N LEU A 17 1.08 -7.45 19.20
CA LEU A 17 0.62 -8.58 18.37
C LEU A 17 0.87 -8.33 16.87
N THR A 18 0.56 -7.13 16.39
CA THR A 18 0.81 -6.76 14.98
C THR A 18 2.29 -6.77 14.67
N LEU A 19 3.11 -6.16 15.52
CA LEU A 19 4.56 -6.10 15.34
C LEU A 19 5.17 -7.50 15.33
N ALA A 20 4.84 -8.33 16.34
CA ALA A 20 5.34 -9.69 16.42
C ALA A 20 4.92 -10.56 15.22
N ALA A 21 3.66 -10.43 14.78
CA ALA A 21 3.14 -11.15 13.64
C ALA A 21 3.81 -10.72 12.31
N TYR A 22 4.01 -9.43 12.08
CA TYR A 22 4.68 -8.93 10.86
C TYR A 22 6.18 -9.27 10.86
N LEU A 23 6.88 -9.19 12.00
CA LEU A 23 8.27 -9.62 12.13
C LEU A 23 8.41 -11.13 11.92
N GLY A 24 7.53 -11.92 12.53
CA GLY A 24 7.50 -13.37 12.32
C GLY A 24 7.17 -13.75 10.87
N SER A 25 6.24 -13.04 10.24
CA SER A 25 5.93 -13.19 8.82
C SER A 25 7.13 -12.88 7.94
N PHE A 26 7.82 -11.76 8.18
CA PHE A 26 9.04 -11.40 7.47
C PHE A 26 10.12 -12.48 7.60
N ALA A 27 10.40 -12.93 8.83
CA ALA A 27 11.34 -14.01 9.07
C ALA A 27 10.93 -15.31 8.34
N GLY A 28 9.63 -15.63 8.32
CA GLY A 28 9.07 -16.76 7.58
C GLY A 28 9.33 -16.68 6.07
N TYR A 29 9.07 -15.53 5.46
CA TYR A 29 9.33 -15.33 4.02
C TYR A 29 10.82 -15.30 3.67
N VAL A 30 11.66 -14.69 4.52
CA VAL A 30 13.11 -14.75 4.34
C VAL A 30 13.61 -16.20 4.46
N GLY A 31 13.13 -16.95 5.45
CA GLY A 31 13.48 -18.37 5.60
C GLY A 31 13.04 -19.21 4.41
N TYR A 32 11.88 -18.91 3.79
CA TYR A 32 11.46 -19.53 2.55
C TYR A 32 12.37 -19.16 1.39
N LEU A 33 12.66 -17.87 1.21
CA LEU A 33 13.51 -17.38 0.11
C LEU A 33 14.96 -17.89 0.21
N VAL A 34 15.55 -17.90 1.41
CA VAL A 34 16.96 -18.26 1.58
C VAL A 34 17.16 -19.77 1.71
N ALA A 35 16.33 -20.47 2.48
CA ALA A 35 16.50 -21.90 2.77
C ALA A 35 15.58 -22.83 1.95
N GLY A 36 14.60 -22.30 1.18
CA GLY A 36 13.66 -23.10 0.39
C GLY A 36 12.68 -23.91 1.23
N ARG A 37 12.47 -23.55 2.49
CA ARG A 37 11.63 -24.32 3.42
C ARG A 37 10.15 -23.94 3.22
N GLU A 38 9.38 -24.81 2.61
CA GLU A 38 7.96 -24.61 2.34
C GLU A 38 7.11 -24.30 3.59
N TRP A 39 7.41 -24.98 4.73
CA TRP A 39 6.71 -24.71 5.97
C TRP A 39 6.94 -23.28 6.48
N SER A 40 8.15 -22.72 6.26
CA SER A 40 8.51 -21.36 6.66
C SER A 40 7.69 -20.34 5.87
N GLY A 41 7.52 -20.54 4.55
CA GLY A 41 6.66 -19.70 3.72
C GLY A 41 5.19 -19.75 4.13
N ARG A 42 4.67 -20.96 4.44
CA ARG A 42 3.28 -21.11 4.93
C ARG A 42 3.08 -20.43 6.28
N LEU A 43 4.03 -20.56 7.18
CA LEU A 43 4.02 -19.86 8.46
C LEU A 43 4.05 -18.34 8.25
N GLY A 44 4.89 -17.85 7.31
CA GLY A 44 4.93 -16.44 6.91
C GLY A 44 3.57 -15.92 6.47
N SER A 45 2.87 -16.63 5.58
CA SER A 45 1.52 -16.26 5.13
C SER A 45 0.49 -16.27 6.26
N LEU A 46 0.54 -17.28 7.14
CA LEU A 46 -0.36 -17.36 8.29
C LEU A 46 -0.14 -16.19 9.27
N LEU A 47 1.12 -15.92 9.60
CA LEU A 47 1.48 -14.80 10.48
C LEU A 47 1.11 -13.46 9.85
N LEU A 48 1.22 -13.30 8.51
CA LEU A 48 0.75 -12.11 7.81
C LEU A 48 -0.76 -11.92 7.97
N ALA A 49 -1.55 -12.98 7.81
CA ALA A 49 -3.00 -12.93 7.99
C ALA A 49 -3.38 -12.57 9.44
N LEU A 50 -2.70 -13.16 10.44
CA LEU A 50 -2.90 -12.82 11.85
C LEU A 50 -2.48 -11.38 12.16
N GLY A 51 -1.37 -10.91 11.58
CA GLY A 51 -0.91 -9.54 11.69
C GLY A 51 -1.89 -8.54 11.08
N LEU A 52 -2.47 -8.87 9.92
CA LEU A 52 -3.53 -8.06 9.31
C LEU A 52 -4.77 -7.96 10.20
N ALA A 53 -5.20 -9.06 10.81
CA ALA A 53 -6.32 -9.06 11.75
C ALA A 53 -6.03 -8.20 12.99
N ALA A 54 -4.86 -8.37 13.61
CA ALA A 54 -4.44 -7.58 14.77
C ALA A 54 -4.34 -6.07 14.42
N HIS A 55 -3.77 -5.75 13.25
CA HIS A 55 -3.63 -4.37 12.77
C HIS A 55 -5.00 -3.72 12.48
N TYR A 56 -5.94 -4.49 11.92
CA TYR A 56 -7.32 -4.01 11.74
C TYR A 56 -7.96 -3.63 13.08
N PHE A 57 -7.82 -4.46 14.12
CA PHE A 57 -8.33 -4.13 15.45
C PHE A 57 -7.62 -2.92 16.05
N ALA A 58 -6.32 -2.73 15.83
CA ALA A 58 -5.61 -1.52 16.23
C ALA A 58 -6.17 -0.27 15.55
N LEU A 59 -6.45 -0.32 14.24
CA LEU A 59 -7.11 0.78 13.50
C LEU A 59 -8.53 1.03 14.01
N LEU A 60 -9.28 -0.02 14.33
CA LEU A 60 -10.64 0.09 14.87
C LEU A 60 -10.66 0.76 16.24
N GLU A 61 -9.75 0.37 17.15
CA GLU A 61 -9.61 1.01 18.46
C GLU A 61 -9.20 2.49 18.36
N ARG A 62 -8.30 2.80 17.41
CA ARG A 62 -7.95 4.19 17.10
C ARG A 62 -9.17 4.98 16.64
N ALA A 63 -9.98 4.43 15.73
CA ALA A 63 -11.22 5.07 15.26
C ALA A 63 -12.21 5.33 16.40
N ARG A 64 -12.37 4.35 17.29
CA ARG A 64 -13.24 4.49 18.49
C ARG A 64 -12.75 5.60 19.42
N GLY A 65 -11.44 5.68 19.67
CA GLY A 65 -10.84 6.69 20.55
C GLY A 65 -10.94 8.10 19.97
N LEU A 66 -10.90 8.24 18.65
CA LEU A 66 -10.99 9.53 17.95
C LEU A 66 -12.43 9.94 17.62
N HIS A 67 -13.41 9.05 17.75
CA HIS A 67 -14.80 9.23 17.29
C HIS A 67 -14.91 9.64 15.81
N THR A 68 -13.92 9.26 15.00
CA THR A 68 -13.81 9.56 13.56
C THR A 68 -13.03 8.49 12.83
N VAL A 69 -12.76 8.68 11.52
CA VAL A 69 -11.92 7.77 10.75
C VAL A 69 -10.49 7.73 11.31
N PRO A 70 -9.85 6.56 11.39
CA PRO A 70 -8.54 6.41 12.05
C PRO A 70 -7.37 6.99 11.22
N TYR A 71 -7.65 7.55 10.05
CA TYR A 71 -6.69 8.03 9.06
C TYR A 71 -6.94 9.49 8.63
N HIS A 72 -7.43 10.33 9.56
CA HIS A 72 -7.58 11.78 9.31
C HIS A 72 -6.25 12.53 9.41
N ASP A 73 -5.22 11.92 9.98
CA ASP A 73 -3.87 12.44 10.16
C ASP A 73 -2.82 11.61 9.38
N LEU A 74 -1.58 12.11 9.32
CA LEU A 74 -0.50 11.44 8.62
C LEU A 74 -0.21 10.06 9.20
N ALA A 75 -0.12 9.94 10.53
CA ALA A 75 0.16 8.69 11.22
C ALA A 75 -0.89 7.61 10.90
N GLY A 76 -2.17 7.96 10.99
CA GLY A 76 -3.25 7.04 10.63
C GLY A 76 -3.29 6.67 9.16
N SER A 77 -3.00 7.64 8.27
CA SER A 77 -2.90 7.38 6.82
C SER A 77 -1.75 6.43 6.48
N MET A 78 -0.59 6.58 7.15
CA MET A 78 0.55 5.67 6.98
C MET A 78 0.27 4.27 7.56
N SER A 79 -0.42 4.20 8.70
CA SER A 79 -0.89 2.93 9.28
C SER A 79 -1.84 2.20 8.33
N LEU A 80 -2.85 2.89 7.80
CA LEU A 80 -3.79 2.33 6.83
C LEU A 80 -3.07 1.92 5.53
N PHE A 81 -2.10 2.71 5.05
CA PHE A 81 -1.30 2.36 3.88
C PHE A 81 -0.53 1.06 4.10
N GLY A 82 0.15 0.90 5.24
CA GLY A 82 0.86 -0.33 5.58
C GLY A 82 -0.08 -1.55 5.65
N TRP A 83 -1.27 -1.37 6.24
CA TRP A 83 -2.29 -2.41 6.30
C TRP A 83 -2.80 -2.81 4.91
N LEU A 84 -3.13 -1.83 4.05
CA LEU A 84 -3.62 -2.06 2.69
C LEU A 84 -2.52 -2.66 1.78
N LEU A 85 -1.26 -2.26 1.97
CA LEU A 85 -0.12 -2.86 1.26
C LEU A 85 0.03 -4.35 1.62
N ALA A 86 -0.05 -4.68 2.92
CA ALA A 86 0.00 -6.06 3.41
C ALA A 86 -1.19 -6.89 2.89
N LEU A 87 -2.40 -6.31 2.90
CA LEU A 87 -3.61 -6.96 2.40
C LEU A 87 -3.54 -7.21 0.89
N THR A 88 -3.11 -6.21 0.11
CA THR A 88 -2.94 -6.34 -1.34
C THR A 88 -1.89 -7.39 -1.67
N TYR A 89 -0.78 -7.41 -0.94
CA TYR A 89 0.25 -8.44 -1.12
C TYR A 89 -0.28 -9.83 -0.80
N LEU A 90 -0.94 -10.03 0.36
CA LEU A 90 -1.49 -11.34 0.72
C LEU A 90 -2.51 -11.83 -0.31
N SER A 91 -3.36 -10.93 -0.81
CA SER A 91 -4.33 -11.25 -1.87
C SER A 91 -3.63 -11.71 -3.16
N LEU A 92 -2.56 -11.01 -3.56
CA LEU A 92 -1.74 -11.37 -4.72
C LEU A 92 -1.00 -12.70 -4.53
N GLU A 93 -0.46 -12.93 -3.33
CA GLU A 93 0.20 -14.18 -2.95
C GLU A 93 -0.75 -15.38 -3.06
N LEU A 94 -1.97 -15.23 -2.52
CA LEU A 94 -2.99 -16.30 -2.57
C LEU A 94 -3.46 -16.57 -4.00
N PHE A 95 -3.61 -15.53 -4.81
CA PHE A 95 -4.04 -15.65 -6.21
C PHE A 95 -2.97 -16.28 -7.10
N HIS A 96 -1.72 -15.82 -6.99
CA HIS A 96 -0.60 -16.32 -7.80
C HIS A 96 0.17 -17.47 -7.16
N ARG A 97 -0.14 -17.81 -5.90
CA ARG A 97 0.52 -18.87 -5.10
C ARG A 97 2.05 -18.68 -4.98
N GLN A 98 2.48 -17.42 -4.85
CA GLN A 98 3.89 -17.05 -4.78
C GLN A 98 4.24 -16.32 -3.48
N ARG A 99 5.12 -16.95 -2.66
CA ARG A 99 5.51 -16.46 -1.33
C ARG A 99 6.81 -15.71 -1.28
N SER A 100 7.72 -15.94 -2.25
CA SER A 100 9.08 -15.37 -2.21
C SER A 100 9.12 -13.84 -2.24
N VAL A 101 8.09 -13.20 -2.83
CA VAL A 101 7.95 -11.74 -2.90
C VAL A 101 7.74 -11.11 -1.52
N GLY A 102 7.18 -11.85 -0.57
CA GLY A 102 6.92 -11.37 0.80
C GLY A 102 8.15 -10.84 1.52
N ALA A 103 9.31 -11.46 1.29
CA ALA A 103 10.59 -11.01 1.85
C ALA A 103 10.96 -9.56 1.42
N PHE A 104 10.45 -9.09 0.28
CA PHE A 104 10.70 -7.74 -0.24
C PHE A 104 9.60 -6.75 0.14
N VAL A 105 8.38 -7.20 0.34
CA VAL A 105 7.23 -6.34 0.65
C VAL A 105 7.14 -6.04 2.16
N LEU A 106 7.37 -7.05 3.02
CA LEU A 106 7.20 -6.91 4.47
C LEU A 106 8.08 -5.82 5.11
N PRO A 107 9.32 -5.54 4.65
CA PRO A 107 10.09 -4.41 5.18
C PRO A 107 9.37 -3.07 5.01
N PHE A 108 8.67 -2.84 3.89
CA PHE A 108 7.88 -1.63 3.69
C PHE A 108 6.64 -1.60 4.59
N VAL A 109 5.94 -2.73 4.73
CA VAL A 109 4.79 -2.84 5.66
C VAL A 109 5.22 -2.50 7.08
N LEU A 110 6.34 -3.07 7.55
CA LEU A 110 6.91 -2.78 8.87
C LEU A 110 7.33 -1.32 9.00
N ALA A 111 7.98 -0.75 7.98
CA ALA A 111 8.41 0.64 8.00
C ALA A 111 7.21 1.59 8.15
N PHE A 112 6.14 1.42 7.38
CA PHE A 112 4.93 2.24 7.48
C PHE A 112 4.20 2.03 8.81
N PHE A 113 4.12 0.79 9.29
CA PHE A 113 3.52 0.49 10.59
C PHE A 113 4.29 1.16 11.74
N LEU A 114 5.62 1.03 11.76
CA LEU A 114 6.48 1.64 12.79
C LEU A 114 6.48 3.16 12.70
N PHE A 115 6.57 3.72 11.49
CA PHE A 115 6.49 5.17 11.29
C PHE A 115 5.19 5.74 11.89
N ALA A 116 4.06 5.09 11.63
CA ALA A 116 2.77 5.51 12.17
C ALA A 116 2.73 5.49 13.71
N GLN A 117 3.43 4.56 14.34
CA GLN A 117 3.48 4.45 15.82
C GLN A 117 4.46 5.43 16.45
N LEU A 118 5.54 5.79 15.75
CA LEU A 118 6.56 6.72 16.23
C LEU A 118 6.21 8.17 15.93
N SER A 119 5.27 8.42 15.02
CA SER A 119 4.82 9.77 14.69
C SER A 119 4.07 10.40 15.86
N PRO A 120 4.36 11.66 16.20
CA PRO A 120 3.60 12.37 17.23
C PRO A 120 2.13 12.49 16.80
N PRO A 121 1.19 12.47 17.75
CA PRO A 121 -0.21 12.66 17.43
C PRO A 121 -0.45 14.05 16.86
N ASP A 122 -1.01 14.10 15.65
CA ASP A 122 -1.38 15.36 15.02
C ASP A 122 -2.57 16.01 15.76
N ARG A 123 -2.48 17.33 15.95
CA ARG A 123 -3.55 18.13 16.57
C ARG A 123 -4.57 18.63 15.54
N LEU A 124 -4.63 17.98 14.38
CA LEU A 124 -5.57 18.35 13.32
C LEU A 124 -7.00 18.06 13.75
N ALA A 125 -7.87 19.04 13.55
CA ALA A 125 -9.32 18.83 13.75
C ALA A 125 -9.83 17.76 12.78
N ALA A 126 -10.75 16.91 13.23
CA ALA A 126 -11.40 15.95 12.36
C ALA A 126 -12.04 16.67 11.17
N PRO A 127 -11.97 16.08 9.94
CA PRO A 127 -12.56 16.71 8.77
C PRO A 127 -14.07 16.91 8.98
N PRO A 128 -14.61 18.08 8.59
CA PRO A 128 -16.04 18.32 8.68
C PRO A 128 -16.79 17.28 7.86
N ALA A 129 -17.88 16.75 8.39
CA ALA A 129 -18.74 15.75 7.76
C ALA A 129 -17.98 14.51 7.23
N ALA A 130 -17.13 13.92 8.07
CA ALA A 130 -16.49 12.63 7.81
C ALA A 130 -17.55 11.52 7.82
N GLY A 131 -18.30 11.40 6.72
CA GLY A 131 -19.30 10.36 6.50
C GLY A 131 -18.74 9.15 5.75
N VAL A 132 -19.60 8.17 5.49
CA VAL A 132 -19.26 6.93 4.80
C VAL A 132 -18.61 7.19 3.43
N THR A 133 -19.08 8.19 2.67
CA THR A 133 -18.52 8.56 1.36
C THR A 133 -17.06 9.01 1.47
N PHE A 134 -16.73 9.84 2.48
CA PHE A 134 -15.36 10.25 2.76
C PHE A 134 -14.48 9.06 3.13
N ALA A 135 -14.98 8.19 4.02
CA ALA A 135 -14.26 7.01 4.47
C ALA A 135 -13.88 6.09 3.29
N PHE A 136 -14.82 5.80 2.39
CA PHE A 136 -14.54 5.01 1.19
C PHE A 136 -13.62 5.73 0.20
N HIS A 137 -13.80 7.04 -0.01
CA HIS A 137 -12.91 7.84 -0.86
C HIS A 137 -11.46 7.71 -0.42
N VAL A 138 -11.18 7.97 0.85
CA VAL A 138 -9.81 7.92 1.37
C VAL A 138 -9.25 6.49 1.36
N THR A 139 -10.03 5.51 1.81
CA THR A 139 -9.60 4.11 1.83
C THR A 139 -9.25 3.59 0.43
N LEU A 140 -10.09 3.85 -0.57
CA LEU A 140 -9.83 3.43 -1.95
C LEU A 140 -8.67 4.19 -2.59
N SER A 141 -8.49 5.47 -2.25
CA SER A 141 -7.33 6.25 -2.71
C SER A 141 -6.02 5.68 -2.14
N ILE A 142 -5.99 5.37 -0.85
CA ILE A 142 -4.80 4.77 -0.21
C ILE A 142 -4.57 3.34 -0.73
N LEU A 143 -5.63 2.56 -0.96
CA LEU A 143 -5.52 1.23 -1.58
C LEU A 143 -4.90 1.30 -2.99
N ALA A 144 -5.27 2.30 -3.77
CA ALA A 144 -4.68 2.52 -5.08
C ALA A 144 -3.17 2.77 -4.99
N TYR A 145 -2.76 3.65 -4.09
CA TYR A 145 -1.33 3.94 -3.88
C TYR A 145 -0.57 2.73 -3.32
N ALA A 146 -1.17 1.93 -2.43
CA ALA A 146 -0.58 0.70 -1.94
C ALA A 146 -0.40 -0.34 -3.06
N ALA A 147 -1.38 -0.49 -3.94
CA ALA A 147 -1.31 -1.38 -5.09
C ALA A 147 -0.27 -0.91 -6.12
N PHE A 148 -0.16 0.40 -6.39
CA PHE A 148 0.90 0.96 -7.24
C PHE A 148 2.29 0.77 -6.60
N GLY A 149 2.41 0.94 -5.28
CA GLY A 149 3.65 0.66 -4.55
C GLY A 149 4.07 -0.80 -4.64
N LEU A 150 3.12 -1.73 -4.49
CA LEU A 150 3.38 -3.16 -4.67
C LEU A 150 3.84 -3.48 -6.11
N SER A 151 3.19 -2.89 -7.13
CA SER A 151 3.61 -3.03 -8.53
C SER A 151 5.04 -2.51 -8.76
N CYS A 152 5.41 -1.39 -8.12
CA CYS A 152 6.78 -0.88 -8.16
C CYS A 152 7.78 -1.87 -7.54
N VAL A 153 7.50 -2.45 -6.36
CA VAL A 153 8.36 -3.46 -5.73
C VAL A 153 8.53 -4.67 -6.66
N LEU A 154 7.44 -5.18 -7.24
CA LEU A 154 7.49 -6.29 -8.20
C LEU A 154 8.33 -5.95 -9.44
N SER A 155 8.21 -4.73 -9.95
CA SER A 155 9.00 -4.23 -11.08
C SER A 155 10.48 -4.09 -10.73
N LEU A 156 10.81 -3.68 -9.50
CA LEU A 156 12.21 -3.64 -9.03
C LEU A 156 12.81 -5.05 -8.90
N ILE A 157 12.04 -6.03 -8.38
CA ILE A 157 12.46 -7.43 -8.33
C ILE A 157 12.70 -7.94 -9.75
N TYR A 158 11.78 -7.67 -10.69
CA TYR A 158 11.93 -8.01 -12.10
C TYR A 158 13.25 -7.51 -12.69
N LEU A 159 13.52 -6.21 -12.53
CA LEU A 159 14.74 -5.58 -13.09
C LEU A 159 16.01 -6.12 -12.42
N GLY A 160 15.96 -6.37 -11.12
CA GLY A 160 17.06 -6.98 -10.36
C GLY A 160 17.36 -8.40 -10.83
N GLU A 161 16.33 -9.25 -10.92
CA GLU A 161 16.47 -10.63 -11.39
C GLU A 161 16.95 -10.69 -12.83
N GLN A 162 16.38 -9.90 -13.73
CA GLN A 162 16.83 -9.81 -15.12
C GLN A 162 18.31 -9.45 -15.22
N ARG A 163 18.77 -8.48 -14.41
CA ARG A 163 20.18 -8.08 -14.39
C ARG A 163 21.09 -9.20 -13.92
N LEU A 164 20.71 -9.94 -12.87
CA LEU A 164 21.46 -11.08 -12.35
C LEU A 164 21.55 -12.22 -13.38
N LEU A 165 20.45 -12.52 -14.07
CA LEU A 165 20.41 -13.51 -15.15
C LEU A 165 21.36 -13.13 -16.31
N HIS A 166 21.36 -11.87 -16.76
CA HIS A 166 22.27 -11.39 -17.80
C HIS A 166 23.75 -11.44 -17.41
N GLN A 167 24.06 -11.28 -16.13
CA GLN A 167 25.40 -11.37 -15.58
C GLN A 167 25.84 -12.80 -15.28
N HIS A 168 25.02 -13.81 -15.57
CA HIS A 168 25.25 -15.21 -15.21
C HIS A 168 25.52 -15.43 -13.70
N ARG A 169 25.03 -14.51 -12.85
CA ARG A 169 25.15 -14.58 -11.37
C ARG A 169 23.89 -15.19 -10.77
N VAL A 170 23.65 -16.44 -11.09
CA VAL A 170 22.43 -17.13 -10.66
C VAL A 170 22.75 -17.94 -9.41
N GLY A 171 22.42 -17.38 -8.25
CA GLY A 171 22.49 -18.10 -6.95
C GLY A 171 21.14 -18.73 -6.61
N ASP A 172 21.13 -19.58 -5.58
CA ASP A 172 19.93 -20.31 -5.12
C ASP A 172 18.73 -19.41 -4.84
N VAL A 173 18.95 -18.16 -4.42
CA VAL A 173 17.90 -17.19 -4.15
C VAL A 173 17.16 -16.80 -5.42
N VAL A 174 17.89 -16.61 -6.55
CA VAL A 174 17.29 -16.24 -7.84
C VAL A 174 16.38 -17.36 -8.35
N TRP A 175 16.77 -18.62 -8.19
CA TRP A 175 15.93 -19.77 -8.57
C TRP A 175 14.62 -19.90 -7.76
N ARG A 176 14.51 -19.25 -6.61
CA ARG A 176 13.32 -19.24 -5.75
C ARG A 176 12.42 -18.03 -5.99
N LEU A 177 12.90 -17.04 -6.74
CA LEU A 177 12.06 -15.92 -7.17
C LEU A 177 11.00 -16.39 -8.19
N PRO A 178 9.88 -15.67 -8.32
CA PRO A 178 8.92 -15.95 -9.38
C PRO A 178 9.60 -15.69 -10.74
N SER A 179 9.23 -16.45 -11.76
CA SER A 179 9.73 -16.18 -13.12
C SER A 179 9.41 -14.73 -13.54
N LEU A 180 10.27 -14.15 -14.41
CA LEU A 180 10.08 -12.80 -14.93
C LEU A 180 8.67 -12.58 -15.51
N ASP A 181 8.13 -13.59 -16.21
CA ASP A 181 6.77 -13.53 -16.76
C ASP A 181 5.69 -13.49 -15.67
N LEU A 182 5.89 -14.18 -14.55
CA LEU A 182 4.97 -14.14 -13.42
C LEU A 182 5.06 -12.82 -12.67
N LEU A 183 6.26 -12.27 -12.46
CA LEU A 183 6.45 -10.94 -11.87
C LEU A 183 5.75 -9.85 -12.69
N ASP A 184 5.86 -9.93 -14.02
CA ASP A 184 5.17 -8.99 -14.94
C ASP A 184 3.65 -9.11 -14.79
N ARG A 185 3.08 -10.33 -14.76
CA ARG A 185 1.64 -10.54 -14.52
C ARG A 185 1.19 -10.06 -13.13
N MET A 186 1.96 -10.32 -12.10
CA MET A 186 1.64 -9.86 -10.74
C MET A 186 1.64 -8.33 -10.67
N SER A 187 2.62 -7.67 -11.32
CA SER A 187 2.70 -6.21 -11.42
C SER A 187 1.48 -5.63 -12.13
N GLN A 188 1.09 -6.18 -13.29
CA GLN A 188 -0.10 -5.74 -14.02
C GLN A 188 -1.39 -5.96 -13.23
N SER A 189 -1.53 -7.08 -12.51
CA SER A 189 -2.68 -7.35 -11.64
C SER A 189 -2.77 -6.32 -10.50
N SER A 190 -1.64 -5.98 -9.90
CA SER A 190 -1.57 -4.96 -8.84
C SER A 190 -1.96 -3.57 -9.39
N VAL A 191 -1.45 -3.19 -10.56
CA VAL A 191 -1.83 -1.92 -11.21
C VAL A 191 -3.33 -1.89 -11.54
N LEU A 192 -3.91 -3.00 -11.97
CA LEU A 192 -5.36 -3.05 -12.26
C LEU A 192 -6.19 -2.79 -11.00
N VAL A 193 -5.83 -3.40 -9.86
CA VAL A 193 -6.45 -3.12 -8.55
C VAL A 193 -6.32 -1.63 -8.22
N GLY A 194 -5.12 -1.06 -8.38
CA GLY A 194 -4.87 0.36 -8.13
C GLY A 194 -5.72 1.28 -9.02
N LEU A 195 -5.82 0.99 -10.32
CA LEU A 195 -6.63 1.77 -11.26
C LEU A 195 -8.12 1.75 -10.94
N ILE A 196 -8.68 0.58 -10.64
CA ILE A 196 -10.09 0.46 -10.24
C ILE A 196 -10.34 1.24 -8.96
N SER A 197 -9.45 1.09 -7.98
CA SER A 197 -9.57 1.76 -6.69
C SER A 197 -9.48 3.27 -6.80
N ILE A 198 -8.53 3.82 -7.58
CA ILE A 198 -8.39 5.27 -7.73
C ILE A 198 -9.54 5.86 -8.54
N ALA A 199 -10.05 5.15 -9.54
CA ALA A 199 -11.19 5.61 -10.33
C ALA A 199 -12.46 5.74 -9.46
N ILE A 200 -12.80 4.68 -8.71
CA ILE A 200 -13.95 4.70 -7.79
C ILE A 200 -13.71 5.72 -6.67
N GLY A 201 -12.50 5.74 -6.08
CA GLY A 201 -12.13 6.68 -5.05
C GLY A 201 -12.32 8.14 -5.51
N THR A 202 -11.89 8.47 -6.73
CA THR A 202 -12.04 9.82 -7.30
C THR A 202 -13.50 10.21 -7.46
N VAL A 203 -14.36 9.31 -7.99
CA VAL A 203 -15.81 9.56 -8.11
C VAL A 203 -16.43 9.83 -6.74
N LEU A 204 -16.09 9.02 -5.72
CA LEU A 204 -16.60 9.24 -4.36
C LEU A 204 -16.09 10.56 -3.76
N GLY A 205 -14.87 10.97 -4.08
CA GLY A 205 -14.31 12.25 -3.69
C GLY A 205 -15.09 13.42 -4.25
N PHE A 206 -15.47 13.37 -5.54
CA PHE A 206 -16.34 14.38 -6.17
C PHE A 206 -17.71 14.43 -5.50
N VAL A 207 -18.35 13.29 -5.24
CA VAL A 207 -19.64 13.23 -4.55
C VAL A 207 -19.55 13.82 -3.15
N TRP A 208 -18.45 13.57 -2.43
CA TRP A 208 -18.24 14.11 -1.10
C TRP A 208 -18.07 15.63 -1.11
N VAL A 209 -17.24 16.16 -2.01
CA VAL A 209 -17.01 17.60 -2.16
C VAL A 209 -18.29 18.33 -2.56
N ASP A 210 -19.07 17.77 -3.49
CA ASP A 210 -20.35 18.34 -3.92
C ASP A 210 -21.34 18.48 -2.75
N ARG A 211 -21.47 17.44 -1.92
CA ARG A 211 -22.32 17.47 -0.74
C ARG A 211 -21.89 18.50 0.31
N LEU A 212 -20.58 18.82 0.39
CA LEU A 212 -20.07 19.79 1.34
C LEU A 212 -20.17 21.24 0.87
N THR A 213 -19.91 21.47 -0.41
CA THR A 213 -19.69 22.83 -0.93
C THR A 213 -20.72 23.26 -1.97
N GLY A 214 -21.53 22.34 -2.49
CA GLY A 214 -22.43 22.57 -3.63
C GLY A 214 -21.69 22.95 -4.92
N ASN A 215 -20.36 22.79 -4.96
CA ASN A 215 -19.54 23.17 -6.11
C ASN A 215 -18.41 22.17 -6.34
N VAL A 216 -18.61 21.26 -7.29
CA VAL A 216 -17.63 20.23 -7.69
C VAL A 216 -16.39 20.83 -8.34
N TRP A 217 -16.52 22.01 -8.98
CA TRP A 217 -15.48 22.63 -9.80
C TRP A 217 -14.53 23.53 -9.01
N ARG A 218 -14.48 23.42 -7.70
CA ARG A 218 -13.48 24.14 -6.93
C ARG A 218 -12.10 23.59 -7.31
N TYR A 219 -11.35 24.38 -8.07
CA TYR A 219 -10.04 24.01 -8.59
C TYR A 219 -9.09 23.62 -7.44
N ASP A 220 -8.75 22.33 -7.36
CA ASP A 220 -7.67 21.81 -6.53
C ASP A 220 -6.68 21.11 -7.47
N PRO A 221 -5.39 21.49 -7.47
CA PRO A 221 -4.35 20.86 -8.27
C PRO A 221 -4.30 19.33 -8.11
N LYS A 222 -4.77 18.82 -6.99
CA LYS A 222 -4.83 17.39 -6.69
C LYS A 222 -5.69 16.59 -7.67
N TYR A 223 -6.78 17.16 -8.18
CA TYR A 223 -7.62 16.51 -9.19
C TYR A 223 -6.88 16.29 -10.50
N VAL A 224 -6.14 17.31 -10.96
CA VAL A 224 -5.34 17.21 -12.19
C VAL A 224 -4.29 16.13 -12.06
N ILE A 225 -3.59 16.10 -10.92
CA ILE A 225 -2.53 15.12 -10.68
C ILE A 225 -3.09 13.71 -10.57
N THR A 226 -4.22 13.53 -9.87
CA THR A 226 -4.89 12.22 -9.80
C THR A 226 -5.27 11.72 -11.20
N LEU A 227 -5.76 12.60 -12.07
CA LEU A 227 -6.08 12.28 -13.45
C LEU A 227 -4.82 11.91 -14.25
N LEU A 228 -3.72 12.64 -14.07
CA LEU A 228 -2.43 12.32 -14.71
C LEU A 228 -1.90 10.96 -14.26
N VAL A 229 -1.99 10.64 -12.97
CA VAL A 229 -1.61 9.32 -12.44
C VAL A 229 -2.47 8.23 -13.07
N LEU A 230 -3.79 8.42 -13.14
CA LEU A 230 -4.70 7.47 -13.78
C LEU A 230 -4.32 7.23 -15.24
N VAL A 231 -4.12 8.30 -16.01
CA VAL A 231 -3.71 8.21 -17.44
C VAL A 231 -2.35 7.49 -17.57
N ALA A 232 -1.37 7.82 -16.74
CA ALA A 232 -0.05 7.20 -16.78
C ALA A 232 -0.10 5.68 -16.53
N TYR A 233 -0.91 5.21 -15.59
CA TYR A 233 -1.06 3.78 -15.33
C TYR A 233 -1.94 3.05 -16.34
N VAL A 234 -2.95 3.71 -16.93
CA VAL A 234 -3.68 3.17 -18.09
C VAL A 234 -2.73 2.99 -19.27
N PHE A 235 -1.88 3.98 -19.53
CA PHE A 235 -0.86 3.91 -20.57
C PHE A 235 0.15 2.79 -20.30
N TYR A 236 0.61 2.66 -19.04
CA TYR A 236 1.43 1.53 -18.62
C TYR A 236 0.79 0.18 -18.97
N LEU A 237 -0.48 -0.05 -18.61
CA LEU A 237 -1.15 -1.33 -18.89
C LEU A 237 -1.29 -1.60 -20.41
N ARG A 238 -1.48 -0.56 -21.20
CA ARG A 238 -1.54 -0.68 -22.66
C ARG A 238 -0.17 -1.10 -23.21
N LEU A 239 0.89 -0.46 -22.77
CA LEU A 239 2.25 -0.79 -23.18
C LEU A 239 2.72 -2.17 -22.68
N ALA A 240 2.41 -2.52 -21.43
CA ALA A 240 2.79 -3.80 -20.84
C ALA A 240 2.15 -5.00 -21.56
N ARG A 241 1.05 -4.81 -22.27
CA ARG A 241 0.41 -5.81 -23.13
C ARG A 241 1.02 -5.89 -24.54
N ASN A 242 1.83 -4.92 -24.94
CA ASN A 242 2.48 -4.91 -26.25
C ASN A 242 3.77 -5.71 -26.18
N PRO A 243 3.98 -6.75 -27.04
CA PRO A 243 5.18 -7.58 -27.04
C PRO A 243 6.50 -6.80 -27.12
N GLY A 244 6.53 -5.66 -27.82
CA GLY A 244 7.72 -4.83 -27.96
C GLY A 244 8.08 -3.99 -26.71
N TRP A 245 7.14 -3.85 -25.77
CA TRP A 245 7.31 -3.07 -24.52
C TRP A 245 7.27 -3.92 -23.25
N ARG A 246 6.73 -5.12 -23.34
CA ARG A 246 6.60 -6.05 -22.23
C ARG A 246 7.95 -6.32 -21.55
N GLY A 247 7.93 -6.55 -20.27
CA GLY A 247 9.11 -6.90 -19.48
C GLY A 247 9.88 -5.68 -18.97
N ALA A 248 11.19 -5.59 -19.23
CA ALA A 248 12.04 -4.56 -18.63
C ALA A 248 11.58 -3.12 -18.89
N ARG A 249 11.15 -2.80 -20.10
CA ARG A 249 10.67 -1.45 -20.43
C ARG A 249 9.39 -1.10 -19.67
N ALA A 250 8.46 -2.04 -19.59
CA ALA A 250 7.24 -1.87 -18.80
C ALA A 250 7.57 -1.71 -17.30
N SER A 251 8.48 -2.54 -16.75
CA SER A 251 8.91 -2.45 -15.36
C SER A 251 9.58 -1.11 -15.05
N GLN A 252 10.44 -0.59 -15.94
CA GLN A 252 11.04 0.74 -15.79
C GLN A 252 9.98 1.85 -15.77
N LEU A 253 9.00 1.75 -16.68
CA LEU A 253 7.88 2.70 -16.73
C LEU A 253 7.03 2.64 -15.45
N CYS A 254 6.80 1.44 -14.90
CA CYS A 254 6.08 1.28 -13.65
C CYS A 254 6.79 1.95 -12.47
N VAL A 255 8.10 1.75 -12.35
CA VAL A 255 8.93 2.41 -11.32
C VAL A 255 8.90 3.93 -11.49
N PHE A 256 9.02 4.42 -12.73
CA PHE A 256 8.95 5.85 -13.02
C PHE A 256 7.58 6.45 -12.66
N ASN A 257 6.49 5.77 -13.03
CA ASN A 257 5.14 6.20 -12.68
C ASN A 257 4.95 6.28 -11.16
N PHE A 258 5.47 5.31 -10.41
CA PHE A 258 5.39 5.35 -8.95
C PHE A 258 6.24 6.46 -8.33
N ALA A 259 7.40 6.78 -8.91
CA ALA A 259 8.18 7.94 -8.50
C ALA A 259 7.39 9.26 -8.70
N ILE A 260 6.62 9.38 -9.79
CA ILE A 260 5.70 10.52 -10.00
C ILE A 260 4.61 10.54 -8.93
N VAL A 261 4.06 9.39 -8.54
CA VAL A 261 3.05 9.31 -7.46
C VAL A 261 3.63 9.82 -6.14
N ILE A 262 4.82 9.35 -5.74
CA ILE A 262 5.48 9.83 -4.51
C ILE A 262 5.75 11.33 -4.58
N PHE A 263 6.29 11.80 -5.70
CA PHE A 263 6.57 13.22 -5.91
C PHE A 263 5.29 14.05 -5.79
N SER A 264 4.22 13.64 -6.48
CA SER A 264 2.94 14.34 -6.45
C SER A 264 2.32 14.35 -5.04
N PHE A 265 2.36 13.21 -4.33
CA PHE A 265 1.87 13.14 -2.96
C PHE A 265 2.65 14.09 -2.03
N THR A 266 3.97 14.12 -2.15
CA THR A 266 4.84 14.95 -1.28
C THR A 266 4.71 16.42 -1.63
N VAL A 267 4.94 16.79 -2.90
CA VAL A 267 5.00 18.20 -3.32
C VAL A 267 3.64 18.86 -3.27
N VAL A 268 2.59 18.15 -3.72
CA VAL A 268 1.24 18.74 -3.77
C VAL A 268 0.65 18.91 -2.38
N ASN A 269 0.88 17.95 -1.48
CA ASN A 269 0.42 18.11 -0.09
C ASN A 269 1.18 19.22 0.64
N LEU A 270 2.51 19.36 0.43
CA LEU A 270 3.31 20.36 1.12
C LEU A 270 3.08 21.78 0.60
N PHE A 271 2.94 21.97 -0.72
CA PHE A 271 3.04 23.30 -1.33
C PHE A 271 1.74 23.81 -1.96
N PHE A 272 0.85 22.92 -2.44
CA PHE A 272 -0.25 23.32 -3.30
C PHE A 272 -1.66 22.97 -2.80
N SER A 273 -1.80 21.99 -1.90
CA SER A 273 -3.13 21.58 -1.45
C SER A 273 -3.66 22.47 -0.33
N ARG A 274 -4.78 23.15 -0.59
CA ARG A 274 -5.50 23.95 0.42
C ARG A 274 -6.56 23.13 1.17
N SER A 275 -7.10 22.10 0.53
CA SER A 275 -8.24 21.31 1.04
C SER A 275 -7.84 20.02 1.77
N HIS A 276 -6.60 19.57 1.59
CA HIS A 276 -6.09 18.29 2.10
C HIS A 276 -4.72 18.47 2.75
N ARG A 277 -4.58 19.44 3.65
CA ARG A 277 -3.34 19.60 4.42
C ARG A 277 -3.28 18.51 5.48
N TYR A 278 -2.27 17.66 5.39
CA TYR A 278 -1.91 16.66 6.42
C TYR A 278 -0.77 17.15 7.33
N PHE A 279 -0.26 18.38 7.11
CA PHE A 279 0.82 19.01 7.88
C PHE A 279 0.46 20.42 8.30
#